data_6871aa0d8678f4b815e9021774ae9e10
#
_entry.id   6871aa0d8678f4b815e9021774ae9e10
#
_cell.length_a   1.000
_cell.length_b   1.000
_cell.length_c   1.000
_cell.angle_alpha   90.00
_cell.angle_beta   90.00
_cell.angle_gamma   90.00
#
_symmetry.space_group_name_H-M   'P 1'
#
loop_
_entity.id
_entity.type
_entity.pdbx_description
1 polymer ?
#
loop_
_entity_poly.entity_id
_entity_poly.type
_entity_poly.pdbx_seq_one_letter_code
_entity_poly.pdbx_strand_id
1 'polypeptide(L)'
;MKYAWIEANRDSYSVTMMCEILSVSRSGLHDARGREPSLRTVDNTQIVKRIQRAQLKHRGRYGRRRMTPEVSEILGRPINHKRIGRLMRENDLSSRKRRRFRVVTTDSKHAHPVAPNVLERDFAARAPNQKWLADLTYVPTDEGWLYVALVLDLFARKIVGWAMSQTMPQELTLAALRVALGWRDPDPGLVHHSDRGSQYAANDYRDVLKARGITVSMSRKGDCWDNAPMESANGTVKVECVNDEHFKTRAEAERVIVEYIGYYNTERRHSALGYVSPAEFERRWRAAMNQAMKATSL
;
A
#
# COMPACT_ATOMS: atom_id res chain seq x y z
N MET A 1 12.98 18.90 -29.59
CA MET A 1 11.79 18.58 -30.40
C MET A 1 11.97 18.93 -31.88
N LYS A 2 12.24 20.19 -32.27
CA LYS A 2 12.33 20.60 -33.70
C LYS A 2 13.32 19.74 -34.51
N TYR A 3 14.56 19.58 -34.06
CA TYR A 3 15.56 18.78 -34.76
C TYR A 3 15.19 17.30 -34.90
N ALA A 4 14.62 16.69 -33.86
CA ALA A 4 14.15 15.30 -33.94
C ALA A 4 13.01 15.11 -34.95
N TRP A 5 12.13 16.11 -35.07
CA TRP A 5 11.08 16.09 -36.07
C TRP A 5 11.64 16.20 -37.51
N ILE A 6 12.63 17.09 -37.72
CA ILE A 6 13.31 17.21 -39.03
C ILE A 6 13.99 15.89 -39.41
N GLU A 7 14.65 15.23 -38.47
CA GLU A 7 15.33 13.94 -38.74
C GLU A 7 14.29 12.83 -39.11
N ALA A 8 13.17 12.79 -38.42
CA ALA A 8 12.13 11.79 -38.69
C ALA A 8 11.43 12.00 -40.04
N ASN A 9 11.50 13.18 -40.63
CA ASN A 9 10.81 13.52 -41.88
C ASN A 9 11.77 13.87 -43.05
N ARG A 10 13.08 13.62 -42.89
CA ARG A 10 14.12 13.99 -43.88
C ARG A 10 13.97 13.29 -45.24
N ASP A 11 13.36 12.12 -45.25
CA ASP A 11 13.14 11.35 -46.48
C ASP A 11 11.89 11.82 -47.25
N SER A 12 10.99 12.57 -46.59
CA SER A 12 9.74 13.07 -47.14
C SER A 12 9.78 14.55 -47.55
N TYR A 13 10.66 15.36 -46.91
CA TYR A 13 10.70 16.81 -47.12
C TYR A 13 12.13 17.33 -47.16
N SER A 14 12.36 18.44 -47.92
CA SER A 14 13.65 19.13 -47.96
C SER A 14 14.07 19.63 -46.58
N VAL A 15 15.25 19.24 -46.12
CA VAL A 15 15.81 19.70 -44.84
C VAL A 15 15.91 21.21 -44.76
N THR A 16 16.23 21.90 -45.88
CA THR A 16 16.30 23.36 -45.96
C THR A 16 14.95 23.97 -45.64
N MET A 17 13.89 23.53 -46.32
CA MET A 17 12.52 24.00 -46.13
C MET A 17 12.04 23.75 -44.68
N MET A 18 12.31 22.57 -44.13
CA MET A 18 11.91 22.28 -42.76
C MET A 18 12.62 23.17 -41.75
N CYS A 19 13.92 23.47 -41.96
CA CYS A 19 14.67 24.37 -41.10
C CYS A 19 14.10 25.81 -41.14
N GLU A 20 13.73 26.31 -42.31
CA GLU A 20 13.11 27.62 -42.48
C GLU A 20 11.76 27.70 -41.76
N ILE A 21 10.87 26.76 -42.04
CA ILE A 21 9.50 26.74 -41.43
C ILE A 21 9.61 26.61 -39.88
N LEU A 22 10.51 25.82 -39.38
CA LEU A 22 10.70 25.61 -37.94
C LEU A 22 11.59 26.68 -37.29
N SER A 23 12.09 27.65 -38.05
CA SER A 23 13.01 28.72 -37.58
C SER A 23 14.19 28.14 -36.80
N VAL A 24 14.95 27.22 -37.41
CA VAL A 24 16.17 26.65 -36.88
C VAL A 24 17.27 26.71 -37.97
N SER A 25 18.54 26.90 -37.54
CA SER A 25 19.65 26.90 -38.49
C SER A 25 20.02 25.50 -38.96
N ARG A 26 20.47 25.38 -40.20
CA ARG A 26 21.00 24.10 -40.75
C ARG A 26 22.29 23.67 -40.04
N SER A 27 23.17 24.61 -39.66
CA SER A 27 24.35 24.33 -38.84
C SER A 27 23.96 23.79 -37.47
N GLY A 28 22.97 24.42 -36.79
CA GLY A 28 22.47 23.93 -35.52
C GLY A 28 21.88 22.51 -35.59
N LEU A 29 21.21 22.16 -36.72
CA LEU A 29 20.76 20.79 -36.97
C LEU A 29 21.95 19.82 -37.13
N HIS A 30 22.96 20.20 -37.89
CA HIS A 30 24.19 19.40 -38.08
C HIS A 30 24.95 19.18 -36.78
N ASP A 31 25.13 20.23 -35.98
CA ASP A 31 25.74 20.16 -34.65
C ASP A 31 24.96 19.28 -33.68
N ALA A 32 23.64 19.33 -33.78
CA ALA A 32 22.78 18.48 -32.94
C ALA A 32 22.92 16.98 -33.24
N ARG A 33 23.24 16.59 -34.49
CA ARG A 33 23.48 15.20 -34.90
C ARG A 33 24.74 14.61 -34.27
N GLY A 34 25.83 15.40 -34.22
CA GLY A 34 27.12 14.95 -33.65
C GLY A 34 27.25 15.15 -32.16
N ARG A 35 26.26 15.75 -31.50
CA ARG A 35 26.34 16.09 -30.08
C ARG A 35 26.14 14.88 -29.20
N GLU A 36 27.11 14.56 -28.37
CA GLU A 36 26.98 13.60 -27.28
C GLU A 36 25.80 13.95 -26.35
N PRO A 37 25.07 12.95 -25.85
CA PRO A 37 24.00 13.17 -24.88
C PRO A 37 24.54 13.93 -23.66
N SER A 38 23.80 14.97 -23.23
CA SER A 38 24.22 15.72 -22.03
C SER A 38 24.29 14.79 -20.80
N LEU A 39 25.13 15.12 -19.84
CA LEU A 39 25.26 14.39 -18.58
C LEU A 39 23.85 14.18 -17.91
N ARG A 40 22.99 15.19 -18.03
CA ARG A 40 21.61 15.10 -17.55
C ARG A 40 20.77 14.07 -18.32
N THR A 41 20.98 13.94 -19.62
CA THR A 41 20.30 12.94 -20.45
C THR A 41 20.75 11.54 -20.09
N VAL A 42 22.07 11.33 -19.96
CA VAL A 42 22.66 10.06 -19.54
C VAL A 42 22.11 9.65 -18.17
N ASP A 43 22.11 10.59 -17.21
CA ASP A 43 21.59 10.36 -15.86
C ASP A 43 20.06 10.06 -15.85
N ASN A 44 19.27 10.75 -16.69
CA ASN A 44 17.85 10.43 -16.84
C ASN A 44 17.65 9.01 -17.37
N THR A 45 18.43 8.57 -18.35
CA THR A 45 18.36 7.21 -18.88
C THR A 45 18.65 6.15 -17.80
N GLN A 46 19.64 6.39 -16.95
CA GLN A 46 19.95 5.52 -15.82
C GLN A 46 18.76 5.47 -14.82
N ILE A 47 18.22 6.63 -14.46
CA ILE A 47 17.05 6.71 -13.57
C ILE A 47 15.85 5.95 -14.16
N VAL A 48 15.55 6.13 -15.45
CA VAL A 48 14.44 5.42 -16.12
C VAL A 48 14.64 3.91 -16.06
N LYS A 49 15.84 3.40 -16.33
CA LYS A 49 16.14 1.96 -16.18
C LYS A 49 15.88 1.45 -14.75
N ARG A 50 16.18 2.25 -13.72
CA ARG A 50 15.90 1.88 -12.32
C ARG A 50 14.41 1.92 -12.01
N ILE A 51 13.69 2.93 -12.52
CA ILE A 51 12.21 3.01 -12.39
C ILE A 51 11.56 1.79 -13.03
N GLN A 52 11.96 1.40 -14.25
CA GLN A 52 11.42 0.22 -14.94
C GLN A 52 11.63 -1.06 -14.14
N ARG A 53 12.85 -1.29 -13.62
CA ARG A 53 13.14 -2.45 -12.75
C ARG A 53 12.31 -2.44 -11.47
N ALA A 54 12.17 -1.29 -10.82
CA ALA A 54 11.35 -1.15 -9.63
C ALA A 54 9.85 -1.36 -9.94
N GLN A 55 9.34 -0.90 -11.10
CA GLN A 55 7.97 -1.18 -11.54
C GLN A 55 7.72 -2.68 -11.73
N LEU A 56 8.66 -3.40 -12.33
CA LEU A 56 8.57 -4.87 -12.45
C LEU A 56 8.57 -5.55 -11.08
N LYS A 57 9.54 -5.21 -10.22
CA LYS A 57 9.65 -5.75 -8.84
C LYS A 57 8.35 -5.55 -8.05
N HIS A 58 7.78 -4.35 -8.11
CA HIS A 58 6.58 -3.99 -7.38
C HIS A 58 5.28 -4.15 -8.20
N ARG A 59 5.32 -4.85 -9.35
CA ARG A 59 4.15 -5.16 -10.18
C ARG A 59 3.27 -3.93 -10.48
N GLY A 60 3.90 -2.78 -10.82
CA GLY A 60 3.19 -1.53 -11.13
C GLY A 60 2.52 -0.83 -9.93
N ARG A 61 2.77 -1.24 -8.69
CA ARG A 61 2.11 -0.71 -7.49
C ARG A 61 2.62 0.66 -7.04
N TYR A 62 3.83 1.07 -7.48
CA TYR A 62 4.48 2.30 -7.01
C TYR A 62 4.24 3.48 -7.94
N GLY A 63 3.57 4.51 -7.42
CA GLY A 63 3.56 5.84 -8.00
C GLY A 63 4.80 6.65 -7.59
N ARG A 64 4.96 7.85 -8.16
CA ARG A 64 6.13 8.71 -7.97
C ARG A 64 6.62 8.86 -6.52
N ARG A 65 5.70 8.91 -5.54
CA ARG A 65 6.06 9.14 -4.13
C ARG A 65 6.78 7.96 -3.50
N ARG A 66 6.40 6.71 -3.81
CA ARG A 66 7.09 5.50 -3.35
C ARG A 66 8.27 5.15 -4.24
N MET A 67 8.18 5.44 -5.54
CA MET A 67 9.28 5.25 -6.49
C MET A 67 10.49 6.13 -6.16
N THR A 68 10.28 7.33 -5.62
CA THR A 68 11.37 8.25 -5.29
C THR A 68 12.36 7.67 -4.27
N PRO A 69 11.96 7.25 -3.05
CA PRO A 69 12.89 6.64 -2.11
C PRO A 69 13.47 5.32 -2.64
N GLU A 70 12.71 4.50 -3.36
CA GLU A 70 13.20 3.25 -3.95
C GLU A 70 14.38 3.49 -4.91
N VAL A 71 14.22 4.42 -5.85
CA VAL A 71 15.28 4.74 -6.82
C VAL A 71 16.43 5.51 -6.19
N SER A 72 16.16 6.39 -5.22
CA SER A 72 17.19 7.14 -4.50
C SER A 72 18.12 6.22 -3.72
N GLU A 73 17.56 5.21 -3.05
CA GLU A 73 18.31 4.19 -2.30
C GLU A 73 19.20 3.35 -3.24
N ILE A 74 18.66 2.88 -4.37
CA ILE A 74 19.42 2.11 -5.36
C ILE A 74 20.60 2.91 -5.95
N LEU A 75 20.43 4.23 -6.13
CA LEU A 75 21.45 5.10 -6.71
C LEU A 75 22.36 5.73 -5.65
N GLY A 76 22.13 5.50 -4.35
CA GLY A 76 22.92 6.04 -3.26
C GLY A 76 22.85 7.57 -3.13
N ARG A 77 21.86 8.23 -3.74
CA ARG A 77 21.71 9.69 -3.73
C ARG A 77 20.24 10.14 -3.78
N PRO A 78 19.90 11.30 -3.19
CA PRO A 78 18.55 11.82 -3.24
C PRO A 78 18.16 12.27 -4.66
N ILE A 79 16.92 11.94 -5.06
CA ILE A 79 16.36 12.38 -6.34
C ILE A 79 15.05 13.11 -6.06
N ASN A 80 14.83 14.24 -6.76
CA ASN A 80 13.61 14.99 -6.62
C ASN A 80 12.40 14.23 -7.17
N HIS A 81 11.33 14.12 -6.38
CA HIS A 81 10.10 13.41 -6.75
C HIS A 81 9.41 13.99 -7.99
N LYS A 82 9.58 15.30 -8.28
CA LYS A 82 9.07 15.93 -9.52
C LYS A 82 9.80 15.38 -10.74
N ARG A 83 11.15 15.15 -10.63
CA ARG A 83 11.95 14.53 -11.69
C ARG A 83 11.50 13.09 -11.95
N ILE A 84 11.33 12.28 -10.90
CA ILE A 84 10.79 10.91 -11.02
C ILE A 84 9.42 10.94 -11.70
N GLY A 85 8.50 11.80 -11.26
CA GLY A 85 7.16 11.88 -11.83
C GLY A 85 7.14 12.31 -13.30
N ARG A 86 8.07 13.20 -13.73
CA ARG A 86 8.26 13.59 -15.12
C ARG A 86 8.76 12.41 -15.96
N LEU A 87 9.84 11.75 -15.51
CA LEU A 87 10.43 10.60 -16.22
C LEU A 87 9.44 9.42 -16.32
N MET A 88 8.66 9.15 -15.26
CA MET A 88 7.60 8.14 -15.33
C MET A 88 6.58 8.46 -16.42
N ARG A 89 6.13 9.73 -16.52
CA ARG A 89 5.14 10.16 -17.51
C ARG A 89 5.70 10.10 -18.94
N GLU A 90 6.92 10.55 -19.14
CA GLU A 90 7.62 10.56 -20.46
C GLU A 90 7.88 9.14 -20.99
N ASN A 91 7.81 8.11 -20.14
CA ASN A 91 8.04 6.71 -20.49
C ASN A 91 6.83 5.81 -20.24
N ASP A 92 5.62 6.37 -20.13
CA ASP A 92 4.34 5.65 -19.92
C ASP A 92 4.33 4.72 -18.70
N LEU A 93 5.13 5.04 -17.69
CA LEU A 93 5.23 4.29 -16.44
C LEU A 93 4.23 4.82 -15.41
N SER A 94 3.05 4.23 -15.36
CA SER A 94 2.01 4.60 -14.39
C SER A 94 1.89 3.57 -13.26
N SER A 95 1.33 3.99 -12.12
CA SER A 95 0.92 3.06 -11.06
C SER A 95 -0.52 2.63 -11.25
N ARG A 96 -0.89 1.49 -10.64
CA ARG A 96 -2.28 1.03 -10.55
C ARG A 96 -3.17 2.16 -10.01
N LYS A 97 -4.38 2.31 -10.58
CA LYS A 97 -5.31 3.40 -10.24
C LYS A 97 -6.44 2.88 -9.37
N ARG A 98 -6.87 3.71 -8.42
CA ARG A 98 -8.06 3.42 -7.61
C ARG A 98 -9.30 3.51 -8.52
N ARG A 99 -10.07 2.41 -8.62
CA ARG A 99 -11.41 2.42 -9.23
C ARG A 99 -12.43 2.87 -8.20
N ARG A 100 -13.44 3.62 -8.60
CA ARG A 100 -14.58 3.93 -7.73
C ARG A 100 -15.46 2.69 -7.68
N PHE A 101 -15.53 2.07 -6.52
CA PHE A 101 -16.44 0.96 -6.24
C PHE A 101 -17.03 1.17 -4.86
N ARG A 102 -18.34 1.03 -4.73
CA ARG A 102 -19.04 1.22 -3.46
C ARG A 102 -19.97 0.03 -3.23
N VAL A 103 -19.65 -0.79 -2.26
CA VAL A 103 -20.57 -1.80 -1.72
C VAL A 103 -20.68 -1.55 -0.23
N VAL A 104 -21.88 -1.66 0.31
CA VAL A 104 -22.16 -1.58 1.74
C VAL A 104 -22.20 -3.02 2.26
N THR A 105 -21.30 -3.37 3.18
CA THR A 105 -21.11 -4.73 3.72
C THR A 105 -21.46 -4.86 5.19
N THR A 106 -21.66 -3.75 5.89
CA THR A 106 -21.90 -3.76 7.34
C THR A 106 -23.39 -3.79 7.65
N ASP A 107 -23.86 -4.88 8.22
CA ASP A 107 -25.15 -4.92 8.89
C ASP A 107 -24.98 -4.44 10.34
N SER A 108 -25.35 -3.19 10.59
CA SER A 108 -25.33 -2.57 11.93
C SER A 108 -26.68 -2.66 12.65
N LYS A 109 -27.68 -3.39 12.10
CA LYS A 109 -29.00 -3.57 12.67
C LYS A 109 -29.11 -4.96 13.34
N HIS A 110 -28.35 -5.20 14.38
CA HIS A 110 -28.36 -6.44 15.14
C HIS A 110 -28.65 -6.18 16.63
N ALA A 111 -29.08 -7.22 17.34
CA ALA A 111 -29.45 -7.16 18.78
C ALA A 111 -28.24 -7.30 19.74
N HIS A 112 -27.03 -7.52 19.23
CA HIS A 112 -25.81 -7.67 20.06
C HIS A 112 -25.42 -6.34 20.72
N PRO A 113 -24.90 -6.37 21.98
CA PRO A 113 -24.38 -5.17 22.65
C PRO A 113 -23.22 -4.54 21.89
N VAL A 114 -23.30 -3.23 21.65
CA VAL A 114 -22.26 -2.45 21.00
C VAL A 114 -21.32 -1.87 22.05
N ALA A 115 -20.02 -2.09 21.90
CA ALA A 115 -19.01 -1.49 22.79
C ALA A 115 -18.86 0.03 22.53
N PRO A 116 -18.46 0.81 23.56
CA PRO A 116 -18.17 2.23 23.38
C PRO A 116 -16.98 2.42 22.41
N ASN A 117 -16.92 3.60 21.76
CA ASN A 117 -15.76 3.99 20.98
C ASN A 117 -14.66 4.52 21.92
N VAL A 118 -13.78 3.63 22.37
CA VAL A 118 -12.64 3.97 23.23
C VAL A 118 -11.46 4.53 22.42
N LEU A 119 -11.38 4.17 21.12
CA LEU A 119 -10.30 4.61 20.25
C LEU A 119 -10.37 6.12 19.94
N GLU A 120 -11.59 6.67 19.80
CA GLU A 120 -11.85 8.12 19.57
C GLU A 120 -11.00 8.74 18.47
N ARG A 121 -10.66 7.99 17.42
CA ARG A 121 -9.77 8.38 16.32
C ARG A 121 -8.32 8.67 16.73
N ASP A 122 -7.92 8.33 17.93
CA ASP A 122 -6.52 8.34 18.30
C ASP A 122 -5.79 7.13 17.70
N PHE A 123 -5.37 7.31 16.46
CA PHE A 123 -4.66 6.27 15.68
C PHE A 123 -3.15 6.25 15.94
N ALA A 124 -2.65 7.04 16.87
CA ALA A 124 -1.26 7.01 17.27
C ALA A 124 -1.00 5.82 18.22
N ALA A 125 0.06 5.07 17.94
CA ALA A 125 0.58 4.02 18.81
C ALA A 125 2.09 4.22 18.96
N ARG A 126 2.61 4.06 20.20
CA ARG A 126 4.03 4.27 20.52
C ARG A 126 4.84 2.98 20.47
N ALA A 127 4.16 1.84 20.52
CA ALA A 127 4.74 0.51 20.50
C ALA A 127 3.83 -0.47 19.75
N PRO A 128 4.34 -1.61 19.28
CA PRO A 128 3.53 -2.68 18.73
C PRO A 128 2.50 -3.18 19.74
N ASN A 129 1.38 -3.69 19.24
CA ASN A 129 0.32 -4.32 20.04
C ASN A 129 -0.40 -3.40 21.04
N GLN A 130 -0.38 -2.09 20.84
CA GLN A 130 -1.19 -1.16 21.64
C GLN A 130 -2.60 -0.97 21.07
N LYS A 131 -2.73 -0.93 19.76
CA LYS A 131 -4.00 -0.68 19.07
C LYS A 131 -4.08 -1.52 17.80
N TRP A 132 -5.08 -2.38 17.71
CA TRP A 132 -5.40 -3.15 16.52
C TRP A 132 -6.73 -2.71 15.95
N LEU A 133 -6.81 -2.64 14.63
CA LEU A 133 -8.05 -2.40 13.90
C LEU A 133 -8.41 -3.65 13.12
N ALA A 134 -9.71 -3.98 13.08
CA ALA A 134 -10.21 -5.07 12.26
C ALA A 134 -11.34 -4.61 11.33
N ASP A 135 -11.41 -5.24 10.18
CA ASP A 135 -12.46 -5.00 9.20
C ASP A 135 -12.56 -6.17 8.23
N LEU A 136 -13.74 -6.27 7.59
CA LEU A 136 -14.07 -7.22 6.54
C LEU A 136 -14.00 -6.56 5.18
N THR A 137 -13.48 -7.27 4.21
CA THR A 137 -13.57 -6.90 2.81
C THR A 137 -13.93 -8.12 1.97
N TYR A 138 -14.19 -7.94 0.69
CA TYR A 138 -14.57 -9.03 -0.23
C TYR A 138 -13.88 -8.85 -1.56
N VAL A 139 -13.66 -9.98 -2.23
CA VAL A 139 -12.98 -10.11 -3.51
C VAL A 139 -13.89 -10.89 -4.47
N PRO A 140 -14.17 -10.37 -5.68
CA PRO A 140 -14.96 -11.10 -6.67
C PRO A 140 -14.13 -12.23 -7.29
N THR A 141 -14.78 -13.37 -7.49
CA THR A 141 -14.28 -14.51 -8.29
C THR A 141 -15.40 -15.05 -9.15
N ASP A 142 -15.10 -15.88 -10.15
CA ASP A 142 -16.13 -16.53 -10.98
C ASP A 142 -16.98 -17.53 -10.16
N GLU A 143 -16.46 -18.02 -9.03
CA GLU A 143 -17.20 -18.86 -8.07
C GLU A 143 -18.06 -18.05 -7.08
N GLY A 144 -18.07 -16.72 -7.19
CA GLY A 144 -18.73 -15.79 -6.27
C GLY A 144 -17.78 -15.08 -5.33
N TRP A 145 -18.28 -14.49 -4.25
CA TRP A 145 -17.48 -13.69 -3.33
C TRP A 145 -16.51 -14.53 -2.49
N LEU A 146 -15.30 -14.02 -2.31
CA LEU A 146 -14.39 -14.42 -1.25
C LEU A 146 -14.34 -13.30 -0.21
N TYR A 147 -14.74 -13.60 1.02
CA TYR A 147 -14.68 -12.67 2.15
C TYR A 147 -13.33 -12.75 2.84
N VAL A 148 -12.79 -11.62 3.20
CA VAL A 148 -11.45 -11.48 3.79
C VAL A 148 -11.56 -10.65 5.06
N ALA A 149 -11.24 -11.25 6.21
CA ALA A 149 -11.08 -10.54 7.47
C ALA A 149 -9.61 -10.18 7.67
N LEU A 150 -9.32 -8.94 8.05
CA LEU A 150 -7.97 -8.46 8.31
C LEU A 150 -7.89 -7.82 9.70
N VAL A 151 -6.74 -8.01 10.37
CA VAL A 151 -6.37 -7.32 11.61
C VAL A 151 -5.09 -6.53 11.36
N LEU A 152 -5.11 -5.23 11.66
CA LEU A 152 -4.02 -4.29 11.41
C LEU A 152 -3.48 -3.73 12.74
N ASP A 153 -2.20 -3.88 13.00
CA ASP A 153 -1.50 -3.18 14.09
C ASP A 153 -1.20 -1.73 13.65
N LEU A 154 -1.72 -0.76 14.40
CA LEU A 154 -1.60 0.66 14.07
C LEU A 154 -0.18 1.20 14.20
N PHE A 155 0.66 0.62 15.05
CA PHE A 155 2.03 1.08 15.25
C PHE A 155 2.85 1.04 13.96
N ALA A 156 2.92 -0.12 13.35
CA ALA A 156 3.69 -0.34 12.13
C ALA A 156 2.81 -0.45 10.87
N ARG A 157 1.49 -0.22 10.98
CA ARG A 157 0.54 -0.47 9.88
C ARG A 157 0.65 -1.89 9.30
N LYS A 158 0.98 -2.86 10.16
CA LYS A 158 1.25 -4.23 9.82
C LYS A 158 -0.02 -5.07 9.88
N ILE A 159 -0.29 -5.86 8.85
CA ILE A 159 -1.35 -6.87 8.91
C ILE A 159 -0.85 -8.01 9.78
N VAL A 160 -1.48 -8.19 10.93
CA VAL A 160 -1.06 -9.17 11.96
C VAL A 160 -1.97 -10.38 12.04
N GLY A 161 -3.15 -10.32 11.42
CA GLY A 161 -4.07 -11.44 11.32
C GLY A 161 -4.91 -11.35 10.08
N TRP A 162 -5.25 -12.50 9.51
CA TRP A 162 -6.17 -12.60 8.37
C TRP A 162 -6.84 -13.97 8.34
N ALA A 163 -8.03 -14.01 7.76
CA ALA A 163 -8.74 -15.23 7.39
C ALA A 163 -9.59 -14.98 6.16
N MET A 164 -9.90 -16.04 5.43
CA MET A 164 -10.72 -15.98 4.21
C MET A 164 -11.77 -17.07 4.21
N SER A 165 -12.95 -16.78 3.64
CA SER A 165 -14.07 -17.71 3.56
C SER A 165 -14.98 -17.38 2.38
N GLN A 166 -15.70 -18.38 1.89
CA GLN A 166 -16.75 -18.22 0.87
C GLN A 166 -18.04 -17.58 1.39
N THR A 167 -18.22 -17.55 2.69
CA THR A 167 -19.34 -16.92 3.39
C THR A 167 -18.80 -15.94 4.44
N MET A 168 -19.65 -15.17 5.06
CA MET A 168 -19.29 -14.15 6.06
C MET A 168 -19.81 -14.54 7.47
N PRO A 169 -19.44 -15.71 8.00
CA PRO A 169 -19.85 -16.11 9.33
C PRO A 169 -19.01 -15.36 10.39
N GLN A 170 -19.47 -15.41 11.64
CA GLN A 170 -18.74 -14.90 12.80
C GLN A 170 -17.35 -15.56 12.93
N GLU A 171 -17.24 -16.83 12.60
CA GLU A 171 -16.01 -17.63 12.65
C GLU A 171 -14.91 -17.06 11.79
N LEU A 172 -15.24 -16.36 10.71
CA LEU A 172 -14.26 -15.72 9.82
C LEU A 172 -13.45 -14.64 10.55
N THR A 173 -14.15 -13.74 11.25
CA THR A 173 -13.48 -12.67 12.01
C THR A 173 -12.73 -13.23 13.20
N LEU A 174 -13.28 -14.24 13.86
CA LEU A 174 -12.66 -14.94 14.97
C LEU A 174 -11.39 -15.70 14.54
N ALA A 175 -11.38 -16.32 13.37
CA ALA A 175 -10.20 -16.96 12.80
C ALA A 175 -9.07 -15.94 12.55
N ALA A 176 -9.37 -14.77 11.96
CA ALA A 176 -8.40 -13.72 11.77
C ALA A 176 -7.83 -13.18 13.09
N LEU A 177 -8.68 -13.02 14.11
CA LEU A 177 -8.26 -12.63 15.45
C LEU A 177 -7.34 -13.68 16.08
N ARG A 178 -7.68 -14.97 16.00
CA ARG A 178 -6.86 -16.07 16.54
C ARG A 178 -5.46 -16.12 15.89
N VAL A 179 -5.37 -15.89 14.58
CA VAL A 179 -4.08 -15.77 13.87
C VAL A 179 -3.27 -14.60 14.45
N ALA A 180 -3.91 -13.42 14.62
CA ALA A 180 -3.24 -12.26 15.19
C ALA A 180 -2.73 -12.53 16.62
N LEU A 181 -3.57 -13.10 17.46
CA LEU A 181 -3.21 -13.44 18.84
C LEU A 181 -2.07 -14.46 18.91
N GLY A 182 -2.12 -15.53 18.09
CA GLY A 182 -1.08 -16.56 18.06
C GLY A 182 0.28 -16.05 17.59
N TRP A 183 0.30 -15.09 16.66
CA TRP A 183 1.56 -14.52 16.15
C TRP A 183 2.14 -13.41 17.00
N ARG A 184 1.30 -12.64 17.67
CA ARG A 184 1.72 -11.42 18.35
C ARG A 184 1.77 -11.55 19.86
N ASP A 185 0.99 -12.48 20.42
CA ASP A 185 0.82 -12.72 21.87
C ASP A 185 0.86 -11.41 22.67
N PRO A 186 -0.12 -10.51 22.46
CA PRO A 186 -0.09 -9.17 23.04
C PRO A 186 -0.31 -9.22 24.56
N ASP A 187 0.39 -8.34 25.27
CA ASP A 187 0.12 -8.09 26.68
C ASP A 187 -1.31 -7.55 26.87
N PRO A 188 -1.90 -7.73 28.06
CA PRO A 188 -3.18 -7.10 28.44
C PRO A 188 -3.13 -5.56 28.26
N GLY A 189 -4.28 -4.97 27.91
CA GLY A 189 -4.40 -3.52 27.67
C GLY A 189 -4.37 -3.10 26.21
N LEU A 190 -4.15 -4.01 25.26
CA LEU A 190 -4.39 -3.76 23.85
C LEU A 190 -5.81 -3.25 23.62
N VAL A 191 -5.97 -2.21 22.79
CA VAL A 191 -7.29 -1.76 22.29
C VAL A 191 -7.55 -2.39 20.93
N HIS A 192 -8.63 -3.18 20.85
CA HIS A 192 -9.10 -3.77 19.59
C HIS A 192 -10.32 -3.02 19.09
N HIS A 193 -10.22 -2.38 17.94
CA HIS A 193 -11.28 -1.56 17.35
C HIS A 193 -11.78 -2.17 16.04
N SER A 194 -13.13 -2.16 15.88
CA SER A 194 -13.82 -2.63 14.67
C SER A 194 -14.99 -1.71 14.31
N ASP A 195 -15.61 -1.96 13.16
CA ASP A 195 -16.94 -1.44 12.88
C ASP A 195 -18.01 -2.12 13.78
N ARG A 196 -19.28 -1.73 13.60
CA ARG A 196 -20.42 -2.33 14.34
C ARG A 196 -21.00 -3.54 13.61
N GLY A 197 -20.24 -4.28 12.84
CA GLY A 197 -20.73 -5.51 12.21
C GLY A 197 -21.10 -6.55 13.25
N SER A 198 -22.18 -7.31 13.00
CA SER A 198 -22.68 -8.37 13.91
C SER A 198 -21.59 -9.38 14.28
N GLN A 199 -20.64 -9.64 13.38
CA GLN A 199 -19.52 -10.56 13.56
C GLN A 199 -18.58 -10.13 14.70
N TYR A 200 -18.35 -8.82 14.84
CA TYR A 200 -17.48 -8.26 15.90
C TYR A 200 -18.22 -8.05 17.22
N ALA A 201 -19.53 -7.87 17.16
CA ALA A 201 -20.40 -7.72 18.34
C ALA A 201 -20.79 -9.05 18.99
N ALA A 202 -20.51 -10.17 18.34
CA ALA A 202 -20.88 -11.51 18.80
C ALA A 202 -20.16 -11.91 20.10
N ASN A 203 -20.82 -12.70 20.93
CA ASN A 203 -20.31 -13.07 22.26
C ASN A 203 -18.97 -13.79 22.17
N ASP A 204 -18.83 -14.82 21.34
CA ASP A 204 -17.60 -15.61 21.23
C ASP A 204 -16.39 -14.75 20.86
N TYR A 205 -16.59 -13.75 19.98
CA TYR A 205 -15.53 -12.81 19.60
C TYR A 205 -15.09 -11.96 20.79
N ARG A 206 -16.05 -11.43 21.52
CA ARG A 206 -15.83 -10.59 22.70
C ARG A 206 -15.22 -11.38 23.87
N ASP A 207 -15.65 -12.62 24.08
CA ASP A 207 -15.12 -13.51 25.12
C ASP A 207 -13.63 -13.82 24.91
N VAL A 208 -13.22 -14.06 23.66
CA VAL A 208 -11.78 -14.22 23.32
C VAL A 208 -11.00 -12.96 23.64
N LEU A 209 -11.49 -11.77 23.29
CA LEU A 209 -10.83 -10.50 23.62
C LEU A 209 -10.74 -10.28 25.13
N LYS A 210 -11.85 -10.50 25.85
CA LYS A 210 -11.93 -10.36 27.30
C LYS A 210 -10.98 -11.33 28.03
N ALA A 211 -10.92 -12.59 27.61
CA ALA A 211 -10.01 -13.60 28.19
C ALA A 211 -8.54 -13.22 28.06
N ARG A 212 -8.18 -12.37 27.09
CA ARG A 212 -6.83 -11.84 26.88
C ARG A 212 -6.61 -10.44 27.47
N GLY A 213 -7.56 -9.90 28.24
CA GLY A 213 -7.47 -8.55 28.81
C GLY A 213 -7.44 -7.44 27.75
N ILE A 214 -8.04 -7.70 26.58
CA ILE A 214 -8.07 -6.76 25.45
C ILE A 214 -9.31 -5.88 25.55
N THR A 215 -9.14 -4.57 25.43
CA THR A 215 -10.26 -3.59 25.46
C THR A 215 -10.96 -3.55 24.11
N VAL A 216 -12.27 -3.82 24.11
CA VAL A 216 -13.10 -3.76 22.92
C VAL A 216 -13.52 -2.31 22.65
N SER A 217 -13.38 -1.88 21.41
CA SER A 217 -13.81 -0.58 20.92
C SER A 217 -14.56 -0.73 19.59
N MET A 218 -15.66 0.01 19.39
CA MET A 218 -16.41 -0.02 18.14
C MET A 218 -16.68 1.37 17.61
N SER A 219 -16.68 1.52 16.28
CA SER A 219 -16.99 2.76 15.58
C SER A 219 -18.37 3.31 15.97
N ARG A 220 -18.58 4.60 15.86
CA ARG A 220 -19.93 5.22 15.97
C ARG A 220 -20.79 4.81 14.79
N LYS A 221 -22.11 4.80 14.97
CA LYS A 221 -23.04 4.42 13.91
C LYS A 221 -22.93 5.36 12.70
N GLY A 222 -22.66 4.80 11.53
CA GLY A 222 -22.57 5.54 10.27
C GLY A 222 -21.31 6.39 10.14
N ASP A 223 -20.36 6.29 11.05
CA ASP A 223 -19.12 7.09 11.03
C ASP A 223 -17.92 6.25 10.56
N CYS A 224 -17.67 6.26 9.24
CA CYS A 224 -16.57 5.54 8.64
C CYS A 224 -15.18 6.08 9.03
N TRP A 225 -15.08 7.32 9.49
CA TRP A 225 -13.82 7.92 9.91
C TRP A 225 -13.22 7.29 11.16
N ASP A 226 -14.04 6.61 11.96
CA ASP A 226 -13.58 5.95 13.18
C ASP A 226 -12.69 4.73 12.87
N ASN A 227 -12.76 4.16 11.64
CA ASN A 227 -11.91 3.05 11.18
C ASN A 227 -11.05 3.42 9.95
N ALA A 228 -10.78 4.71 9.73
CA ALA A 228 -10.10 5.21 8.53
C ALA A 228 -8.76 4.54 8.19
N PRO A 229 -7.86 4.17 9.14
CA PRO A 229 -6.62 3.47 8.80
C PRO A 229 -6.88 2.07 8.24
N MET A 230 -7.90 1.38 8.71
CA MET A 230 -8.26 0.05 8.21
C MET A 230 -8.92 0.13 6.83
N GLU A 231 -9.81 1.11 6.61
CA GLU A 231 -10.36 1.39 5.27
C GLU A 231 -9.26 1.71 4.26
N SER A 232 -8.23 2.47 4.68
CA SER A 232 -7.06 2.76 3.85
C SER A 232 -6.25 1.49 3.53
N ALA A 233 -6.11 0.57 4.48
CA ALA A 233 -5.45 -0.71 4.28
C ALA A 233 -6.22 -1.59 3.31
N ASN A 234 -7.54 -1.79 3.52
CA ASN A 234 -8.42 -2.52 2.62
C ASN A 234 -8.44 -1.92 1.20
N GLY A 235 -8.53 -0.58 1.10
CA GLY A 235 -8.44 0.12 -0.18
C GLY A 235 -7.11 -0.11 -0.88
N THR A 236 -6.01 -0.23 -0.13
CA THR A 236 -4.68 -0.55 -0.66
C THR A 236 -4.62 -1.98 -1.18
N VAL A 237 -5.11 -2.96 -0.42
CA VAL A 237 -5.23 -4.36 -0.87
C VAL A 237 -6.04 -4.44 -2.17
N LYS A 238 -7.21 -3.78 -2.21
CA LYS A 238 -8.05 -3.76 -3.43
C LYS A 238 -7.33 -3.18 -4.63
N VAL A 239 -6.68 -2.03 -4.49
CA VAL A 239 -6.00 -1.35 -5.61
C VAL A 239 -4.77 -2.11 -6.09
N GLU A 240 -3.97 -2.62 -5.16
CA GLU A 240 -2.66 -3.17 -5.48
C GLU A 240 -2.67 -4.68 -5.74
N CYS A 241 -3.76 -5.39 -5.35
CA CYS A 241 -3.84 -6.85 -5.44
C CYS A 241 -5.07 -7.36 -6.18
N VAL A 242 -6.22 -6.64 -6.15
CA VAL A 242 -7.50 -7.20 -6.57
C VAL A 242 -8.05 -6.55 -7.85
N ASN A 243 -8.07 -5.20 -7.92
CA ASN A 243 -8.88 -4.48 -8.92
C ASN A 243 -8.51 -4.72 -10.40
N ASP A 244 -7.26 -5.08 -10.68
CA ASP A 244 -6.76 -5.32 -12.04
C ASP A 244 -6.58 -6.83 -12.32
N GLU A 245 -7.00 -7.69 -11.39
CA GLU A 245 -6.97 -9.14 -11.52
C GLU A 245 -8.39 -9.68 -11.81
N HIS A 246 -8.45 -10.82 -12.50
CA HIS A 246 -9.65 -11.61 -12.71
C HIS A 246 -9.40 -13.01 -12.14
N PHE A 247 -10.08 -13.35 -11.06
CA PHE A 247 -9.89 -14.62 -10.37
C PHE A 247 -10.95 -15.62 -10.81
N LYS A 248 -10.51 -16.75 -11.37
CA LYS A 248 -11.40 -17.85 -11.75
C LYS A 248 -11.94 -18.57 -10.53
N THR A 249 -11.10 -18.78 -9.51
CA THR A 249 -11.48 -19.51 -8.29
C THR A 249 -11.15 -18.72 -7.03
N ARG A 250 -11.85 -19.04 -5.93
CA ARG A 250 -11.53 -18.50 -4.61
C ARG A 250 -10.12 -18.91 -4.17
N ALA A 251 -9.71 -20.14 -4.43
CA ALA A 251 -8.37 -20.63 -4.10
C ALA A 251 -7.25 -19.83 -4.79
N GLU A 252 -7.47 -19.40 -6.04
CA GLU A 252 -6.55 -18.51 -6.74
C GLU A 252 -6.44 -17.15 -6.05
N ALA A 253 -7.59 -16.55 -5.71
CA ALA A 253 -7.65 -15.28 -5.01
C ALA A 253 -6.98 -15.36 -3.62
N GLU A 254 -7.24 -16.42 -2.85
CA GLU A 254 -6.61 -16.67 -1.55
C GLU A 254 -5.10 -16.69 -1.65
N ARG A 255 -4.53 -17.46 -2.57
CA ARG A 255 -3.09 -17.55 -2.78
C ARG A 255 -2.46 -16.18 -3.08
N VAL A 256 -3.10 -15.42 -3.99
CA VAL A 256 -2.61 -14.08 -4.38
C VAL A 256 -2.69 -13.09 -3.23
N ILE A 257 -3.76 -13.15 -2.41
CA ILE A 257 -3.92 -12.28 -1.25
C ILE A 257 -2.89 -12.62 -0.16
N VAL A 258 -2.62 -13.90 0.12
CA VAL A 258 -1.60 -14.30 1.09
C VAL A 258 -0.21 -13.84 0.65
N GLU A 259 0.15 -14.02 -0.62
CA GLU A 259 1.39 -13.50 -1.19
C GLU A 259 1.48 -11.98 -1.03
N TYR A 260 0.36 -11.29 -1.31
CA TYR A 260 0.31 -9.84 -1.18
C TYR A 260 0.45 -9.36 0.28
N ILE A 261 -0.15 -10.03 1.25
CA ILE A 261 0.02 -9.71 2.68
C ILE A 261 1.50 -9.85 3.08
N GLY A 262 2.18 -10.88 2.62
CA GLY A 262 3.63 -11.03 2.81
C GLY A 262 4.39 -9.84 2.25
N TYR A 263 4.18 -9.48 0.98
CA TYR A 263 4.77 -8.32 0.33
C TYR A 263 4.41 -7.00 1.05
N TYR A 264 3.14 -6.81 1.43
CA TYR A 264 2.66 -5.63 2.15
C TYR A 264 3.44 -5.41 3.46
N ASN A 265 3.66 -6.47 4.21
CA ASN A 265 4.33 -6.40 5.49
C ASN A 265 5.85 -6.24 5.37
N THR A 266 6.50 -6.88 4.39
CA THR A 266 7.97 -6.99 4.34
C THR A 266 8.63 -6.04 3.35
N GLU A 267 7.96 -5.68 2.25
CA GLU A 267 8.58 -4.91 1.17
C GLU A 267 7.91 -3.58 0.87
N ARG A 268 6.57 -3.53 1.02
CA ARG A 268 5.81 -2.36 0.60
C ARG A 268 6.12 -1.13 1.45
N ARG A 269 6.59 -0.06 0.81
CA ARG A 269 6.89 1.22 1.47
C ARG A 269 5.61 1.95 1.86
N HIS A 270 5.53 2.42 3.11
CA HIS A 270 4.42 3.20 3.65
C HIS A 270 4.82 4.65 3.89
N SER A 271 4.04 5.59 3.35
CA SER A 271 4.30 7.03 3.57
C SER A 271 4.17 7.45 5.04
N ALA A 272 3.23 6.85 5.77
CA ALA A 272 3.06 7.10 7.21
C ALA A 272 4.22 6.58 8.08
N LEU A 273 5.08 5.70 7.52
CA LEU A 273 6.23 5.10 8.19
C LEU A 273 7.57 5.64 7.65
N GLY A 274 7.59 6.82 7.04
CA GLY A 274 8.81 7.36 6.43
C GLY A 274 9.28 6.56 5.21
N TYR A 275 8.36 5.94 4.47
CA TYR A 275 8.65 5.13 3.28
C TYR A 275 9.51 3.88 3.52
N VAL A 276 9.38 3.27 4.69
CA VAL A 276 9.87 1.91 4.94
C VAL A 276 8.70 0.94 5.00
N SER A 277 8.99 -0.39 4.98
CA SER A 277 7.95 -1.41 5.16
C SER A 277 7.54 -1.54 6.63
N PRO A 278 6.34 -2.09 6.92
CA PRO A 278 5.90 -2.40 8.28
C PRO A 278 6.92 -3.18 9.11
N ALA A 279 7.46 -4.25 8.54
CA ALA A 279 8.45 -5.08 9.21
C ALA A 279 9.75 -4.34 9.51
N GLU A 280 10.24 -3.55 8.56
CA GLU A 280 11.45 -2.74 8.74
C GLU A 280 11.24 -1.64 9.79
N PHE A 281 10.07 -0.99 9.81
CA PHE A 281 9.74 0.01 10.82
C PHE A 281 9.75 -0.61 12.23
N GLU A 282 9.12 -1.76 12.41
CA GLU A 282 9.08 -2.48 13.69
C GLU A 282 10.48 -2.98 14.11
N ARG A 283 11.29 -3.45 13.16
CA ARG A 283 12.66 -3.88 13.39
C ARG A 283 13.54 -2.73 13.91
N ARG A 284 13.45 -1.55 13.28
CA ARG A 284 14.18 -0.34 13.71
C ARG A 284 13.79 0.09 15.12
N TRP A 285 12.50 0.07 15.41
CA TRP A 285 12.02 0.40 16.75
C TRP A 285 12.56 -0.57 17.80
N ARG A 286 12.50 -1.87 17.56
CA ARG A 286 13.06 -2.89 18.48
C ARG A 286 14.55 -2.70 18.70
N ALA A 287 15.32 -2.41 17.68
CA ALA A 287 16.75 -2.14 17.79
C ALA A 287 17.03 -0.91 18.66
N ALA A 288 16.26 0.18 18.49
CA ALA A 288 16.39 1.38 19.31
C ALA A 288 16.04 1.13 20.78
N MET A 289 14.97 0.35 21.06
CA MET A 289 14.60 -0.02 22.43
C MET A 289 15.69 -0.84 23.10
N ASN A 290 16.25 -1.84 22.43
CA ASN A 290 17.33 -2.65 22.95
C ASN A 290 18.60 -1.85 23.26
N GLN A 291 18.91 -0.83 22.43
CA GLN A 291 20.04 0.07 22.69
C GLN A 291 19.77 0.96 23.92
N ALA A 292 18.57 1.51 24.05
CA ALA A 292 18.19 2.33 25.20
C ALA A 292 18.25 1.53 26.52
N MET A 293 17.74 0.30 26.51
CA MET A 293 17.82 -0.59 27.70
C MET A 293 19.26 -0.88 28.12
N LYS A 294 20.16 -1.14 27.16
CA LYS A 294 21.58 -1.34 27.46
C LYS A 294 22.27 -0.11 28.03
N ALA A 295 21.89 1.08 27.54
CA ALA A 295 22.45 2.34 28.04
C ALA A 295 21.97 2.70 29.46
N THR A 296 20.81 2.20 29.87
CA THR A 296 20.24 2.47 31.24
C THR A 296 20.77 1.43 32.26
N SER A 297 21.37 0.34 31.82
CA SER A 297 21.92 -0.74 32.69
C SER A 297 23.42 -0.57 32.96
N LEU A 298 24.03 0.49 32.50
CA LEU A 298 25.40 0.94 32.80
C LEU A 298 25.39 2.15 33.73
#